data_f21e32ab77edfbaa2a3104b9a096e440
#
_entry.id   f21e32ab77edfbaa2a3104b9a096e440
#
_cell.length_a   1.000
_cell.length_b   1.000
_cell.length_c   1.000
_cell.angle_alpha   90.00
_cell.angle_beta   90.00
_cell.angle_gamma   90.00
#
_symmetry.space_group_name_H-M   'P 1'
#
loop_
_entity.id
_entity.type
_entity.pdbx_description
1 polymer ?
#
loop_
_entity_poly.entity_id
_entity_poly.type
_entity_poly.pdbx_seq_one_letter_code
_entity_poly.pdbx_strand_id
1 'polypeptide(L)'
;NGLVKAAAAEVGTLGITINSILPGIIETDIVRETGPDSAVAMGVGTYEALIDLFCQESSIKRPNKVEEVAAVAVMLASDAARNITGNMFPVDGGTMPY
;
A
#
# COMPACT_ATOMS: atom_id res chain seq x y z
N ASN A 1 2.40 12.20 -5.22
CA ASN A 1 1.47 13.30 -5.26
C ASN A 1 2.17 14.65 -5.00
N GLY A 2 1.46 15.75 -5.27
CA GLY A 2 2.05 17.09 -5.22
C GLY A 2 2.55 17.49 -3.85
N LEU A 3 1.87 17.11 -2.76
CA LEU A 3 2.29 17.43 -1.40
C LEU A 3 3.62 16.75 -1.05
N VAL A 4 3.77 15.49 -1.39
CA VAL A 4 5.01 14.74 -1.15
C VAL A 4 6.19 15.38 -1.90
N LYS A 5 6.00 15.71 -3.16
CA LYS A 5 7.04 16.35 -3.96
C LYS A 5 7.40 17.74 -3.44
N ALA A 6 6.44 18.55 -3.08
CA ALA A 6 6.67 19.89 -2.54
C ALA A 6 7.40 19.83 -1.19
N ALA A 7 6.96 18.98 -0.28
CA ALA A 7 7.60 18.81 1.02
C ALA A 7 9.03 18.27 0.88
N ALA A 8 9.23 17.27 -0.01
CA ALA A 8 10.55 16.73 -0.28
C ALA A 8 11.52 17.78 -0.82
N ALA A 9 11.04 18.66 -1.70
CA ALA A 9 11.85 19.74 -2.25
C ALA A 9 12.32 20.73 -1.19
N GLU A 10 11.48 21.01 -0.19
CA GLU A 10 11.83 21.96 0.88
C GLU A 10 12.90 21.43 1.83
N VAL A 11 12.87 20.13 2.11
CA VAL A 11 13.74 19.55 3.15
C VAL A 11 14.92 18.76 2.61
N GLY A 12 15.04 18.63 1.29
CA GLY A 12 16.09 17.84 0.67
C GLY A 12 17.50 18.30 1.02
N THR A 13 17.71 19.60 1.09
CA THR A 13 19.03 20.16 1.46
C THR A 13 19.40 19.92 2.92
N LEU A 14 18.43 19.53 3.75
CA LEU A 14 18.66 19.16 5.15
C LEU A 14 18.98 17.67 5.31
N GLY A 15 19.07 16.91 4.24
CA GLY A 15 19.29 15.48 4.29
C GLY A 15 18.07 14.68 4.71
N ILE A 16 16.87 15.24 4.57
CA ILE A 16 15.61 14.59 4.92
C ILE A 16 14.93 14.11 3.65
N THR A 17 14.46 12.87 3.65
CA THR A 17 13.67 12.31 2.55
C THR A 17 12.21 12.17 2.95
N ILE A 18 11.32 12.42 2.00
CA ILE A 18 9.88 12.25 2.16
C ILE A 18 9.34 11.49 0.97
N ASN A 19 8.74 10.35 1.25
CA ASN A 19 8.13 9.49 0.23
C ASN A 19 6.76 9.04 0.71
N SER A 20 5.94 8.51 -0.19
CA SER A 20 4.67 7.91 0.18
C SER A 20 4.61 6.45 -0.22
N ILE A 21 3.94 5.66 0.59
CA ILE A 21 3.66 4.25 0.31
C ILE A 21 2.15 4.14 0.06
N LEU A 22 1.77 3.52 -1.04
CA LEU A 22 0.39 3.35 -1.45
C LEU A 22 0.05 1.87 -1.43
N PRO A 23 -0.43 1.35 -0.27
CA PRO A 23 -0.79 -0.06 -0.19
C PRO A 23 -2.11 -0.31 -0.92
N GLY A 24 -2.24 -1.50 -1.50
CA GLY A 24 -3.50 -2.01 -1.98
C GLY A 24 -4.29 -2.68 -0.85
N ILE A 25 -5.02 -3.74 -1.17
CA ILE A 25 -5.73 -4.53 -0.17
C ILE A 25 -4.73 -5.20 0.76
N ILE A 26 -4.93 -5.02 2.07
CA ILE A 26 -4.11 -5.66 3.12
C ILE A 26 -5.03 -6.44 4.04
N GLU A 27 -4.73 -7.71 4.26
CA GLU A 27 -5.42 -8.51 5.27
C GLU A 27 -4.87 -8.18 6.65
N THR A 28 -5.58 -7.31 7.37
CA THR A 28 -5.31 -6.98 8.76
C THR A 28 -6.32 -7.70 9.66
N ASP A 29 -6.10 -7.67 10.97
CA ASP A 29 -7.03 -8.25 11.93
C ASP A 29 -8.42 -7.62 11.82
N ILE A 30 -8.48 -6.30 11.64
CA ILE A 30 -9.75 -5.57 11.45
C ILE A 30 -10.46 -6.07 10.19
N VAL A 31 -9.75 -6.21 9.10
CA VAL A 31 -10.33 -6.70 7.84
C VAL A 31 -10.85 -8.12 7.98
N ARG A 32 -10.12 -8.99 8.69
CA ARG A 32 -10.57 -10.36 8.95
C ARG A 32 -11.80 -10.40 9.85
N GLU A 33 -11.89 -9.50 10.84
CA GLU A 33 -13.03 -9.41 11.75
C GLU A 33 -14.29 -8.85 11.09
N THR A 34 -14.15 -7.80 10.29
CA THR A 34 -15.29 -7.10 9.67
C THR A 34 -15.62 -7.63 8.27
N GLY A 35 -14.69 -8.32 7.63
CA GLY A 35 -14.84 -8.80 6.26
C GLY A 35 -16.04 -9.71 6.04
N PRO A 36 -16.32 -10.70 6.90
CA PRO A 36 -17.49 -11.56 6.72
C PRO A 36 -18.81 -10.80 6.69
N ASP A 37 -19.00 -9.83 7.57
CA ASP A 37 -20.22 -8.99 7.57
C ASP A 37 -20.27 -8.10 6.33
N SER A 38 -19.13 -7.57 5.90
CA SER A 38 -19.03 -6.77 4.68
C SER A 38 -19.34 -7.61 3.44
N ALA A 39 -18.89 -8.85 3.41
CA ALA A 39 -19.18 -9.77 2.32
C ALA A 39 -20.68 -10.03 2.16
N VAL A 40 -21.38 -10.23 3.28
CA VAL A 40 -22.84 -10.38 3.28
C VAL A 40 -23.51 -9.10 2.80
N ALA A 41 -23.10 -7.94 3.30
CA ALA A 41 -23.67 -6.65 2.93
C ALA A 41 -23.48 -6.34 1.44
N MET A 42 -22.37 -6.76 0.86
CA MET A 42 -22.06 -6.56 -0.57
C MET A 42 -22.64 -7.66 -1.49
N GLY A 43 -23.27 -8.67 -0.92
CA GLY A 43 -23.91 -9.75 -1.67
C GLY A 43 -22.95 -10.79 -2.24
N VAL A 44 -21.69 -10.84 -1.80
CA VAL A 44 -20.73 -11.84 -2.27
C VAL A 44 -20.67 -13.10 -1.39
N GLY A 45 -21.27 -13.05 -0.22
CA GLY A 45 -21.53 -14.22 0.63
C GLY A 45 -20.42 -14.60 1.60
N THR A 46 -19.17 -14.68 1.17
CA THR A 46 -18.05 -15.10 2.00
C THR A 46 -16.92 -14.10 2.01
N TYR A 47 -16.09 -14.14 3.06
CA TYR A 47 -14.89 -13.32 3.16
C TYR A 47 -13.91 -13.59 2.01
N GLU A 48 -13.71 -14.85 1.68
CA GLU A 48 -12.80 -15.26 0.59
C GLU A 48 -13.26 -14.69 -0.75
N ALA A 49 -14.56 -14.73 -1.02
CA ALA A 49 -15.12 -14.15 -2.25
C ALA A 49 -14.95 -12.63 -2.29
N LEU A 50 -15.07 -11.95 -1.14
CA LEU A 50 -14.83 -10.51 -1.04
C LEU A 50 -13.38 -10.16 -1.36
N ILE A 51 -12.43 -10.88 -0.78
CA ILE A 51 -11.00 -10.66 -1.06
C ILE A 51 -10.68 -10.94 -2.52
N ASP A 52 -11.20 -12.02 -3.09
CA ASP A 52 -11.01 -12.34 -4.51
C ASP A 52 -11.55 -11.22 -5.40
N LEU A 53 -12.72 -10.68 -5.08
CA LEU A 53 -13.31 -9.57 -5.82
C LEU A 53 -12.39 -8.35 -5.83
N PHE A 54 -11.84 -7.97 -4.67
CA PHE A 54 -10.94 -6.83 -4.56
C PHE A 54 -9.59 -7.07 -5.26
N CYS A 55 -9.16 -8.31 -5.41
CA CYS A 55 -7.89 -8.64 -6.06
C CYS A 55 -8.01 -8.87 -7.57
N GLN A 56 -9.19 -8.81 -8.15
CA GLN A 56 -9.39 -9.07 -9.59
C GLN A 56 -8.59 -8.12 -10.48
N GLU A 57 -8.48 -6.86 -10.08
CA GLU A 57 -7.80 -5.82 -10.86
C GLU A 57 -6.28 -5.85 -10.69
N SER A 58 -5.75 -6.59 -9.74
CA SER A 58 -4.32 -6.65 -9.53
C SER A 58 -3.66 -7.69 -10.44
N SER A 59 -2.40 -7.45 -10.79
CA SER A 59 -1.60 -8.39 -11.58
C SER A 59 -1.25 -9.62 -10.75
N ILE A 60 -0.91 -9.41 -9.47
CA ILE A 60 -0.74 -10.49 -8.50
C ILE A 60 -2.07 -10.67 -7.79
N LYS A 61 -2.71 -11.81 -8.00
CA LYS A 61 -4.11 -12.05 -7.59
C LYS A 61 -4.21 -12.46 -6.11
N ARG A 62 -3.65 -11.68 -5.22
CA ARG A 62 -3.75 -11.89 -3.77
C ARG A 62 -3.64 -10.58 -3.02
N PRO A 63 -4.15 -10.50 -1.78
CA PRO A 63 -3.96 -9.32 -0.95
C PRO A 63 -2.50 -9.20 -0.50
N ASN A 64 -2.11 -8.00 -0.09
CA ASN A 64 -0.82 -7.77 0.54
C ASN A 64 -0.81 -8.32 1.95
N LYS A 65 0.35 -8.74 2.40
CA LYS A 65 0.63 -8.97 3.82
C LYS A 65 1.19 -7.69 4.43
N VAL A 66 0.96 -7.50 5.72
CA VAL A 66 1.48 -6.34 6.46
C VAL A 66 3.00 -6.23 6.30
N GLU A 67 3.70 -7.37 6.33
CA GLU A 67 5.16 -7.43 6.19
C GLU A 67 5.64 -6.92 4.83
N GLU A 68 4.85 -7.08 3.78
CA GLU A 68 5.20 -6.63 2.44
C GLU A 68 5.19 -5.10 2.34
N VAL A 69 4.25 -4.45 3.00
CA VAL A 69 4.21 -2.99 3.10
C VAL A 69 5.31 -2.48 4.02
N ALA A 70 5.50 -3.14 5.16
CA ALA A 70 6.54 -2.79 6.12
C ALA A 70 7.95 -2.88 5.52
N ALA A 71 8.20 -3.84 4.64
CA ALA A 71 9.49 -3.98 3.96
C ALA A 71 9.86 -2.74 3.14
N VAL A 72 8.89 -2.11 2.47
CA VAL A 72 9.13 -0.86 1.74
C VAL A 72 9.45 0.27 2.70
N ALA A 73 8.73 0.38 3.81
CA ALA A 73 8.99 1.40 4.82
C ALA A 73 10.41 1.27 5.42
N VAL A 74 10.82 0.05 5.73
CA VAL A 74 12.18 -0.22 6.26
C VAL A 74 13.24 0.15 5.23
N MET A 75 13.05 -0.20 3.97
CA MET A 75 13.97 0.15 2.89
C MET A 75 14.12 1.66 2.78
N LEU A 76 13.00 2.40 2.76
CA LEU A 76 13.01 3.86 2.63
C LEU A 76 13.63 4.54 3.86
N ALA A 77 13.57 3.93 5.02
CA ALA A 77 14.19 4.45 6.25
C ALA A 77 15.70 4.12 6.35
N SER A 78 16.22 3.30 5.46
CA SER A 78 17.62 2.88 5.50
C SER A 78 18.56 3.88 4.84
N ASP A 79 19.84 3.82 5.18
CA ASP A 79 20.87 4.65 4.55
C ASP A 79 21.00 4.36 3.04
N ALA A 80 20.69 3.14 2.61
CA ALA A 80 20.72 2.78 1.20
C ALA A 80 19.73 3.60 0.37
N ALA A 81 18.65 4.11 0.98
CA ALA A 81 17.64 4.91 0.32
C ALA A 81 17.85 6.43 0.47
N ARG A 82 19.02 6.87 0.92
CA ARG A 82 19.27 8.28 1.24
C ARG A 82 19.13 9.24 0.05
N ASN A 83 19.09 8.73 -1.17
CA ASN A 83 18.88 9.54 -2.37
C ASN A 83 17.52 9.28 -3.02
N ILE A 84 16.59 8.69 -2.27
CA ILE A 84 15.21 8.44 -2.71
C ILE A 84 14.30 9.39 -1.96
N THR A 85 13.68 10.32 -2.68
CA THR A 85 12.78 11.30 -2.07
C THR A 85 11.78 11.81 -3.11
N GLY A 86 10.63 12.25 -2.66
CA GLY A 86 9.59 12.82 -3.52
C GLY A 86 8.86 11.78 -4.37
N ASN A 87 8.91 10.51 -4.03
CA ASN A 87 8.36 9.44 -4.84
C ASN A 87 7.19 8.73 -4.17
N MET A 88 6.41 8.05 -4.99
CA MET A 88 5.32 7.19 -4.56
C MET A 88 5.68 5.73 -4.82
N PHE A 89 5.43 4.87 -3.84
CA PHE A 89 5.75 3.45 -3.91
C PHE A 89 4.48 2.63 -3.73
N PRO A 90 3.84 2.23 -4.85
CA PRO A 90 2.67 1.35 -4.74
C PRO A 90 3.10 -0.06 -4.31
N VAL A 91 2.35 -0.62 -3.35
CA VAL A 91 2.48 -2.00 -2.90
C VAL A 91 1.09 -2.61 -2.99
N ASP A 92 0.67 -2.93 -4.19
CA ASP A 92 -0.72 -3.24 -4.51
C ASP A 92 -0.87 -4.42 -5.47
N GLY A 93 0.21 -5.17 -5.69
CA GLY A 93 0.18 -6.29 -6.62
C GLY A 93 -0.04 -5.89 -8.08
N GLY A 94 0.20 -4.63 -8.42
CA GLY A 94 0.03 -4.12 -9.78
C GLY A 94 -1.40 -3.70 -10.10
N THR A 95 -2.13 -3.21 -9.12
CA THR A 95 -3.53 -2.78 -9.31
C THR A 95 -3.63 -1.46 -10.05
N MET A 96 -2.79 -0.49 -9.69
CA MET A 96 -2.91 0.87 -10.19
C MET A 96 -1.96 1.13 -11.35
N PRO A 97 -2.43 1.80 -12.41
CA PRO A 97 -1.61 2.09 -13.59
C PRO A 97 -0.82 3.39 -13.43
N TYR A 98 -0.05 3.50 -12.40
CA TYR A 98 0.72 4.72 -12.20
C TYR A 98 1.81 4.89 -13.22
#